data_a24e0e0335b60965e84e58a6e416593a
#
_entry.id   a24e0e0335b60965e84e58a6e416593a
#
_cell.length_a   1.000
_cell.length_b   1.000
_cell.length_c   1.000
_cell.angle_alpha   90.00
_cell.angle_beta   90.00
_cell.angle_gamma   90.00
#
_symmetry.space_group_name_H-M   'P 1'
#
loop_
_entity.id
_entity.type
_entity.pdbx_description
1 polymer ?
#
loop_
_entity_poly.entity_id
_entity_poly.type
_entity_poly.pdbx_seq_one_letter_code
_entity_poly.pdbx_strand_id
1 'polypeptide(L)'
;EQLYPSQYVYKYPKAGEKNSEVRLYIYQIEEDKKVACDLGEETDIYIPRIRCNPFDNSLLVYRLNRLQNHLEFLRFDQQNGQSELLYEESNKAYIEIGDYFQFLKTRNAFLFTSEKSGYTHVYLFDGDSRKTVQLTKGNFDITDLNGVDETHQYLYYTSSEESSMERNPYRIGLNGEGKTLLCPEAGWHDVQYSRGFQYFMDRYSYLNHPALYAIRNSSGELIRVLKDNHALINKMKEYELSSMELIQVPNEAGDQ
;
A
#
# COMPACT_ATOMS: atom_id res chain seq x y z
N GLU A 1 1.62 21.41 -28.51
CA GLU A 1 2.81 20.55 -28.42
C GLU A 1 3.97 21.25 -29.14
N GLN A 2 5.11 21.37 -28.44
CA GLN A 2 6.32 21.94 -29.06
C GLN A 2 7.11 20.80 -29.71
N LEU A 3 7.59 21.03 -30.94
CA LEU A 3 8.34 20.02 -31.70
C LEU A 3 9.71 19.70 -31.09
N TYR A 4 10.27 20.65 -30.32
CA TYR A 4 11.58 20.52 -29.68
C TYR A 4 11.46 20.74 -28.18
N PRO A 5 12.26 20.04 -27.36
CA PRO A 5 12.26 20.23 -25.92
C PRO A 5 12.76 21.63 -25.56
N SER A 6 12.17 22.23 -24.53
CA SER A 6 12.64 23.48 -23.92
C SER A 6 13.15 23.23 -22.52
N GLN A 7 14.08 24.08 -22.06
CA GLN A 7 14.53 24.04 -20.67
C GLN A 7 13.52 24.77 -19.80
N TYR A 8 13.07 24.09 -18.72
CA TYR A 8 12.29 24.68 -17.65
C TYR A 8 13.20 24.93 -16.45
N VAL A 9 13.47 26.20 -16.13
CA VAL A 9 14.34 26.59 -15.01
C VAL A 9 13.48 26.95 -13.80
N TYR A 10 13.67 26.26 -12.69
CA TYR A 10 12.99 26.53 -11.41
C TYR A 10 13.95 26.39 -10.23
N LYS A 11 13.56 27.02 -9.12
CA LYS A 11 14.32 26.90 -7.87
C LYS A 11 13.95 25.59 -7.18
N TYR A 12 14.96 24.88 -6.71
CA TYR A 12 14.81 23.65 -5.94
C TYR A 12 15.71 23.75 -4.68
N PRO A 13 15.18 23.54 -3.46
CA PRO A 13 15.97 23.56 -2.25
C PRO A 13 16.98 22.40 -2.26
N LYS A 14 18.23 22.70 -1.93
CA LYS A 14 19.29 21.70 -1.78
C LYS A 14 19.39 21.25 -0.32
N ALA A 15 20.08 20.12 -0.09
CA ALA A 15 20.39 19.67 1.26
C ALA A 15 21.04 20.78 2.09
N GLY A 16 20.57 21.00 3.32
CA GLY A 16 21.02 22.07 4.20
C GLY A 16 20.34 23.43 4.00
N GLU A 17 19.58 23.63 2.92
CA GLU A 17 18.80 24.84 2.70
C GLU A 17 17.50 24.84 3.51
N LYS A 18 16.96 26.04 3.76
CA LYS A 18 15.65 26.19 4.40
C LYS A 18 14.57 25.54 3.57
N ASN A 19 13.74 24.71 4.19
CA ASN A 19 12.58 24.10 3.55
C ASN A 19 11.47 25.14 3.28
N SER A 20 10.54 24.81 2.39
CA SER A 20 9.34 25.61 2.18
C SER A 20 8.41 25.48 3.39
N GLU A 21 7.85 26.59 3.83
CA GLU A 21 6.77 26.56 4.82
C GLU A 21 5.46 26.22 4.12
N VAL A 22 4.78 25.18 4.60
CA VAL A 22 3.49 24.73 4.06
C VAL A 22 2.37 25.08 5.03
N ARG A 23 1.22 25.49 4.48
CA ARG A 23 0.02 25.79 5.24
C ARG A 23 -1.15 25.09 4.59
N LEU A 24 -2.06 24.58 5.40
CA LEU A 24 -3.25 23.89 4.95
C LEU A 24 -4.49 24.71 5.29
N TYR A 25 -5.45 24.71 4.38
CA TYR A 25 -6.71 25.40 4.55
C TYR A 25 -7.86 24.52 4.04
N ILE A 26 -8.99 24.63 4.71
CA ILE A 26 -10.27 24.08 4.25
C ILE A 26 -11.08 25.24 3.70
N TYR A 27 -11.58 25.13 2.46
CA TYR A 27 -12.46 26.12 1.86
C TYR A 27 -13.90 25.63 1.87
N GLN A 28 -14.75 26.32 2.60
CA GLN A 28 -16.19 26.04 2.72
C GLN A 28 -16.92 26.77 1.60
N ILE A 29 -17.34 26.05 0.56
CA ILE A 29 -17.85 26.63 -0.70
C ILE A 29 -19.14 27.41 -0.47
N GLU A 30 -20.06 26.86 0.33
CA GLU A 30 -21.38 27.48 0.59
C GLU A 30 -21.28 28.77 1.40
N GLU A 31 -20.30 28.83 2.30
CA GLU A 31 -20.10 29.99 3.20
C GLU A 31 -19.09 31.01 2.66
N ASP A 32 -18.45 30.68 1.53
CA ASP A 32 -17.32 31.45 0.96
C ASP A 32 -16.22 31.75 2.00
N LYS A 33 -15.92 30.75 2.82
CA LYS A 33 -15.05 30.91 3.99
C LYS A 33 -13.82 29.99 3.91
N LYS A 34 -12.68 30.57 4.25
CA LYS A 34 -11.41 29.86 4.36
C LYS A 34 -11.07 29.62 5.83
N VAL A 35 -10.93 28.37 6.24
CA VAL A 35 -10.55 27.93 7.58
C VAL A 35 -9.09 27.46 7.56
N ALA A 36 -8.24 28.04 8.39
CA ALA A 36 -6.86 27.62 8.53
C ALA A 36 -6.82 26.35 9.39
N CYS A 37 -6.07 25.34 8.92
CA CYS A 37 -5.81 24.12 9.67
C CYS A 37 -4.64 24.33 10.64
N ASP A 38 -4.85 23.97 11.91
CA ASP A 38 -3.84 24.05 12.95
C ASP A 38 -2.86 22.88 12.82
N LEU A 39 -1.72 23.13 12.19
CA LEU A 39 -0.64 22.16 12.01
C LEU A 39 0.36 22.15 13.19
N GLY A 40 0.13 22.95 14.24
CA GLY A 40 1.07 23.15 15.36
C GLY A 40 2.12 24.23 15.08
N GLU A 41 3.03 24.41 16.03
CA GLU A 41 4.05 25.49 15.99
C GLU A 41 5.24 25.17 15.09
N GLU A 42 5.57 23.89 14.90
CA GLU A 42 6.67 23.47 14.05
C GLU A 42 6.36 23.73 12.57
N THR A 43 7.24 24.49 11.90
CA THR A 43 7.07 24.88 10.49
C THR A 43 7.96 24.11 9.53
N ASP A 44 9.01 23.45 10.02
CA ASP A 44 9.91 22.62 9.18
C ASP A 44 9.38 21.19 9.04
N ILE A 45 8.23 21.10 8.39
CA ILE A 45 7.44 19.86 8.22
C ILE A 45 7.12 19.60 6.75
N TYR A 46 6.68 18.37 6.48
CA TYR A 46 6.06 17.96 5.22
C TYR A 46 4.62 17.53 5.44
N ILE A 47 3.79 17.76 4.42
CA ILE A 47 2.42 17.22 4.31
C ILE A 47 2.39 16.28 3.10
N PRO A 48 2.86 15.03 3.24
CA PRO A 48 2.98 14.13 2.11
C PRO A 48 1.65 13.63 1.57
N ARG A 49 0.61 13.54 2.41
CA ARG A 49 -0.72 13.02 2.02
C ARG A 49 -1.84 13.76 2.74
N ILE A 50 -2.93 13.95 2.00
CA ILE A 50 -4.20 14.46 2.50
C ILE A 50 -5.30 13.52 2.01
N ARG A 51 -6.23 13.13 2.88
CA ARG A 51 -7.32 12.20 2.56
C ARG A 51 -8.63 12.64 3.22
N CYS A 52 -9.74 12.53 2.48
CA CYS A 52 -11.08 12.75 3.05
C CYS A 52 -11.62 11.42 3.58
N ASN A 53 -12.08 11.39 4.81
CA ASN A 53 -12.69 10.23 5.43
C ASN A 53 -14.15 10.11 4.95
N PRO A 54 -14.52 9.03 4.21
CA PRO A 54 -15.88 8.87 3.70
C PRO A 54 -16.90 8.52 4.77
N PHE A 55 -16.48 8.18 5.99
CA PHE A 55 -17.37 7.83 7.09
C PHE A 55 -17.97 9.09 7.75
N ASP A 56 -17.15 10.11 8.01
CA ASP A 56 -17.56 11.32 8.74
C ASP A 56 -17.24 12.64 8.01
N ASN A 57 -16.74 12.54 6.77
CA ASN A 57 -16.22 13.64 5.95
C ASN A 57 -15.07 14.44 6.59
N SER A 58 -14.43 13.93 7.65
CA SER A 58 -13.27 14.61 8.25
C SER A 58 -12.06 14.58 7.31
N LEU A 59 -11.13 15.50 7.51
CA LEU A 59 -9.88 15.57 6.77
C LEU A 59 -8.78 14.88 7.58
N LEU A 60 -8.16 13.84 7.00
CA LEU A 60 -6.97 13.20 7.52
C LEU A 60 -5.74 13.74 6.81
N VAL A 61 -4.75 14.17 7.57
CA VAL A 61 -3.50 14.75 7.06
C VAL A 61 -2.32 14.01 7.66
N TYR A 62 -1.37 13.63 6.82
CA TYR A 62 -0.09 13.12 7.27
C TYR A 62 0.83 14.30 7.52
N ARG A 63 1.35 14.43 8.72
CA ARG A 63 2.41 15.37 9.07
C ARG A 63 3.69 14.62 9.34
N LEU A 64 4.77 15.00 8.64
CA LEU A 64 6.07 14.38 8.75
C LEU A 64 7.10 15.44 9.12
N ASN A 65 7.99 15.16 10.08
CA ASN A 65 9.06 16.07 10.44
C ASN A 65 10.14 16.17 9.35
N ARG A 66 11.02 17.16 9.43
CA ARG A 66 12.10 17.40 8.46
C ARG A 66 13.02 16.20 8.27
N LEU A 67 13.34 15.46 9.32
CA LEU A 67 14.19 14.26 9.26
C LEU A 67 13.47 13.03 8.70
N GLN A 68 12.16 13.14 8.45
CA GLN A 68 11.31 12.08 7.92
C GLN A 68 11.33 10.80 8.77
N ASN A 69 11.47 10.95 10.07
CA ASN A 69 11.53 9.86 11.04
C ASN A 69 10.49 9.96 12.17
N HIS A 70 9.55 10.91 12.05
CA HIS A 70 8.40 11.06 12.92
C HIS A 70 7.17 11.42 12.08
N LEU A 71 6.22 10.50 11.99
CA LEU A 71 4.99 10.59 11.19
C LEU A 71 3.80 10.68 12.13
N GLU A 72 2.89 11.60 11.83
CA GLU A 72 1.62 11.76 12.53
C GLU A 72 0.46 11.74 11.57
N PHE A 73 -0.65 11.12 11.98
CA PHE A 73 -1.94 11.21 11.31
C PHE A 73 -2.83 12.15 12.11
N LEU A 74 -3.10 13.32 11.56
CA LEU A 74 -3.92 14.37 12.16
C LEU A 74 -5.29 14.38 11.51
N ARG A 75 -6.35 14.32 12.32
CA ARG A 75 -7.71 14.56 11.88
C ARG A 75 -8.07 16.02 12.11
N PHE A 76 -8.65 16.68 11.13
CA PHE A 76 -9.06 18.07 11.21
C PHE A 76 -10.57 18.20 11.25
N ASP A 77 -11.04 19.03 12.17
CA ASP A 77 -12.42 19.53 12.19
C ASP A 77 -12.57 20.57 11.06
N GLN A 78 -13.55 20.34 10.18
CA GLN A 78 -13.76 21.20 9.01
C GLN A 78 -14.36 22.58 9.35
N GLN A 79 -14.95 22.73 10.53
CA GLN A 79 -15.61 23.97 10.93
C GLN A 79 -14.62 24.99 11.53
N ASN A 80 -13.67 24.53 12.31
CA ASN A 80 -12.76 25.36 13.07
C ASN A 80 -11.27 25.15 12.75
N GLY A 81 -10.92 24.10 11.99
CA GLY A 81 -9.54 23.78 11.62
C GLY A 81 -8.70 23.20 12.76
N GLN A 82 -9.29 22.85 13.89
CA GLN A 82 -8.58 22.21 15.00
C GLN A 82 -8.15 20.80 14.62
N SER A 83 -6.94 20.41 15.03
CA SER A 83 -6.39 19.10 14.78
C SER A 83 -6.50 18.16 15.99
N GLU A 84 -6.64 16.89 15.72
CA GLU A 84 -6.61 15.79 16.66
C GLU A 84 -5.63 14.74 16.20
N LEU A 85 -4.67 14.36 17.05
CA LEU A 85 -3.72 13.29 16.76
C LEU A 85 -4.42 11.94 16.88
N LEU A 86 -4.48 11.18 15.77
CA LEU A 86 -5.03 9.82 15.74
C LEU A 86 -3.95 8.76 15.91
N TYR A 87 -2.83 8.93 15.24
CA TYR A 87 -1.74 7.96 15.22
C TYR A 87 -0.41 8.69 15.10
N GLU A 88 0.62 8.14 15.72
CA GLU A 88 2.01 8.58 15.55
C GLU A 88 2.97 7.40 15.44
N GLU A 89 4.07 7.60 14.73
CA GLU A 89 5.13 6.64 14.55
C GLU A 89 6.49 7.35 14.50
N SER A 90 7.49 6.77 15.16
CA SER A 90 8.87 7.24 15.10
C SER A 90 9.81 6.11 14.75
N ASN A 91 10.85 6.42 13.98
CA ASN A 91 11.92 5.49 13.61
C ASN A 91 13.26 6.13 13.87
N LYS A 92 14.31 5.33 14.16
CA LYS A 92 15.67 5.83 14.35
C LYS A 92 16.32 6.35 13.05
N ALA A 93 15.88 5.82 11.91
CA ALA A 93 16.40 6.16 10.59
C ALA A 93 15.36 6.95 9.78
N TYR A 94 14.42 6.27 9.18
CA TYR A 94 13.52 6.82 8.17
C TYR A 94 12.16 6.12 8.24
N ILE A 95 11.07 6.81 7.92
CA ILE A 95 9.73 6.23 7.78
C ILE A 95 9.37 6.27 6.31
N GLU A 96 9.22 5.10 5.68
CA GLU A 96 8.65 4.97 4.36
C GLU A 96 7.14 5.24 4.41
N ILE A 97 6.69 6.22 3.63
CA ILE A 97 5.25 6.52 3.52
C ILE A 97 4.68 5.67 2.40
N GLY A 98 4.14 4.53 2.75
CA GLY A 98 3.46 3.65 1.82
C GLY A 98 2.24 4.31 1.18
N ASP A 99 1.92 3.88 -0.05
CA ASP A 99 0.72 4.34 -0.76
C ASP A 99 -0.55 3.60 -0.31
N TYR A 100 -0.40 2.51 0.43
CA TYR A 100 -1.48 1.68 0.90
C TYR A 100 -2.16 2.27 2.13
N PHE A 101 -3.28 2.92 1.86
CA PHE A 101 -4.18 3.46 2.87
C PHE A 101 -5.62 3.33 2.40
N GLN A 102 -6.50 2.82 3.26
CA GLN A 102 -7.92 2.68 2.94
C GLN A 102 -8.79 2.95 4.16
N PHE A 103 -9.70 3.92 4.05
CA PHE A 103 -10.79 4.05 5.00
C PHE A 103 -11.79 2.92 4.84
N LEU A 104 -12.35 2.45 5.95
CA LEU A 104 -13.54 1.62 5.94
C LEU A 104 -14.78 2.52 5.82
N LYS A 105 -15.78 2.05 5.06
CA LYS A 105 -17.00 2.81 4.81
C LYS A 105 -18.08 2.53 5.84
N THR A 106 -18.03 1.35 6.45
CA THR A 106 -19.05 0.83 7.37
C THR A 106 -18.79 1.19 8.84
N ARG A 107 -17.58 1.62 9.16
CA ARG A 107 -17.19 2.02 10.52
C ARG A 107 -16.05 3.04 10.51
N ASN A 108 -15.91 3.77 11.61
CA ASN A 108 -14.85 4.76 11.80
C ASN A 108 -13.48 4.07 12.01
N ALA A 109 -12.89 3.59 10.91
CA ALA A 109 -11.61 2.91 10.94
C ALA A 109 -10.88 3.06 9.60
N PHE A 110 -9.56 2.83 9.61
CA PHE A 110 -8.76 2.80 8.41
C PHE A 110 -7.61 1.80 8.50
N LEU A 111 -7.19 1.34 7.34
CA LEU A 111 -6.04 0.47 7.15
C LEU A 111 -4.88 1.27 6.56
N PHE A 112 -3.69 0.97 7.00
CA PHE A 112 -2.45 1.54 6.47
C PHE A 112 -1.30 0.55 6.60
N THR A 113 -0.23 0.78 5.84
CA THR A 113 1.01 -0.01 5.97
C THR A 113 2.06 0.75 6.76
N SER A 114 2.87 0.00 7.52
CA SER A 114 4.02 0.52 8.25
C SER A 114 5.09 -0.57 8.39
N GLU A 115 6.35 -0.14 8.42
CA GLU A 115 7.52 -0.98 8.63
C GLU A 115 7.98 -1.02 10.09
N LYS A 116 7.21 -0.46 11.04
CA LYS A 116 7.59 -0.35 12.46
C LYS A 116 7.89 -1.67 13.16
N SER A 117 7.46 -2.79 12.59
CA SER A 117 7.74 -4.14 13.09
C SER A 117 8.93 -4.81 12.39
N GLY A 118 9.66 -4.10 11.52
CA GLY A 118 10.83 -4.58 10.78
C GLY A 118 10.57 -4.97 9.33
N TYR A 119 9.30 -5.18 8.97
CA TYR A 119 8.82 -5.46 7.61
C TYR A 119 7.54 -4.69 7.36
N THR A 120 7.20 -4.49 6.08
CA THR A 120 5.95 -3.85 5.68
C THR A 120 4.75 -4.71 6.06
N HIS A 121 3.95 -4.26 7.02
CA HIS A 121 2.75 -4.94 7.47
C HIS A 121 1.53 -4.03 7.46
N VAL A 122 0.33 -4.64 7.45
CA VAL A 122 -0.94 -3.93 7.49
C VAL A 122 -1.40 -3.75 8.93
N TYR A 123 -1.79 -2.52 9.23
CA TYR A 123 -2.34 -2.08 10.51
C TYR A 123 -3.75 -1.56 10.32
N LEU A 124 -4.61 -1.85 11.27
CA LEU A 124 -5.96 -1.30 11.38
C LEU A 124 -5.98 -0.31 12.55
N PHE A 125 -6.31 0.95 12.26
CA PHE A 125 -6.68 1.92 13.29
C PHE A 125 -8.20 1.92 13.46
N ASP A 126 -8.66 1.74 14.68
CA ASP A 126 -10.07 1.83 15.05
C ASP A 126 -10.32 3.18 15.74
N GLY A 127 -11.13 4.03 15.11
CA GLY A 127 -11.35 5.40 15.58
C GLY A 127 -12.19 5.49 16.85
N ASP A 128 -13.04 4.49 17.12
CA ASP A 128 -13.91 4.50 18.30
C ASP A 128 -13.14 4.10 19.55
N SER A 129 -12.32 3.06 19.47
CA SER A 129 -11.45 2.62 20.57
C SER A 129 -10.10 3.33 20.62
N ARG A 130 -9.72 4.04 19.55
CA ARG A 130 -8.43 4.72 19.35
C ARG A 130 -7.23 3.76 19.45
N LYS A 131 -7.41 2.53 18.99
CA LYS A 131 -6.39 1.49 19.03
C LYS A 131 -5.93 1.12 17.63
N THR A 132 -4.64 0.84 17.53
CA THR A 132 -4.04 0.27 16.33
C THR A 132 -3.75 -1.20 16.54
N VAL A 133 -4.20 -2.05 15.62
CA VAL A 133 -3.98 -3.50 15.62
C VAL A 133 -3.17 -3.88 14.40
N GLN A 134 -2.10 -4.64 14.58
CA GLN A 134 -1.34 -5.23 13.49
C GLN A 134 -2.07 -6.48 12.97
N LEU A 135 -2.53 -6.43 11.71
CA LEU A 135 -3.28 -7.53 11.11
C LEU A 135 -2.37 -8.63 10.54
N THR A 136 -1.28 -8.26 9.90
CA THR A 136 -0.32 -9.20 9.30
C THR A 136 0.98 -9.18 10.08
N LYS A 137 1.63 -10.35 10.23
CA LYS A 137 2.84 -10.50 11.06
C LYS A 137 3.75 -11.56 10.46
N GLY A 138 5.05 -11.37 10.56
CA GLY A 138 6.07 -12.31 10.09
C GLY A 138 7.34 -11.62 9.61
N ASN A 139 8.27 -12.40 9.10
CA ASN A 139 9.54 -11.91 8.53
C ASN A 139 9.42 -11.80 7.00
N PHE A 140 8.44 -11.04 6.52
CA PHE A 140 8.14 -10.84 5.11
C PHE A 140 7.44 -9.50 4.90
N ASP A 141 7.45 -9.01 3.67
CA ASP A 141 6.77 -7.79 3.28
C ASP A 141 5.42 -8.04 2.63
N ILE A 142 4.43 -7.22 2.98
CA ILE A 142 3.24 -7.03 2.17
C ILE A 142 3.64 -6.19 0.96
N THR A 143 3.46 -6.72 -0.23
CA THR A 143 3.84 -6.03 -1.48
C THR A 143 2.68 -5.30 -2.13
N ASP A 144 1.45 -5.77 -1.90
CA ASP A 144 0.24 -5.13 -2.41
C ASP A 144 -0.94 -5.28 -1.45
N LEU A 145 -1.72 -4.20 -1.29
CA LEU A 145 -3.01 -4.22 -0.62
C LEU A 145 -4.11 -4.31 -1.69
N ASN A 146 -4.67 -5.49 -1.91
CA ASN A 146 -5.61 -5.75 -2.99
C ASN A 146 -7.02 -5.23 -2.70
N GLY A 147 -7.36 -5.02 -1.42
CA GLY A 147 -8.60 -4.40 -0.99
C GLY A 147 -9.27 -5.06 0.21
N VAL A 148 -10.42 -4.52 0.58
CA VAL A 148 -11.19 -4.94 1.77
C VAL A 148 -12.61 -5.30 1.38
N ASP A 149 -13.01 -6.50 1.73
CA ASP A 149 -14.40 -6.92 1.76
C ASP A 149 -14.99 -6.63 3.14
N GLU A 150 -15.60 -5.46 3.28
CA GLU A 150 -16.21 -5.04 4.53
C GLU A 150 -17.46 -5.87 4.88
N THR A 151 -18.10 -6.51 3.89
CA THR A 151 -19.27 -7.36 4.11
C THR A 151 -18.90 -8.66 4.83
N HIS A 152 -17.82 -9.30 4.38
CA HIS A 152 -17.34 -10.55 4.97
C HIS A 152 -16.18 -10.35 5.95
N GLN A 153 -15.77 -9.09 6.18
CA GLN A 153 -14.71 -8.71 7.11
C GLN A 153 -13.34 -9.29 6.76
N TYR A 154 -12.99 -9.31 5.47
CA TYR A 154 -11.69 -9.78 4.99
C TYR A 154 -10.86 -8.66 4.36
N LEU A 155 -9.56 -8.71 4.63
CA LEU A 155 -8.51 -8.01 3.92
C LEU A 155 -7.87 -8.96 2.91
N TYR A 156 -7.70 -8.51 1.68
CA TYR A 156 -6.97 -9.21 0.62
C TYR A 156 -5.65 -8.49 0.33
N TYR A 157 -4.56 -9.24 0.28
CA TYR A 157 -3.23 -8.69 0.08
C TYR A 157 -2.32 -9.68 -0.65
N THR A 158 -1.19 -9.18 -1.17
CA THR A 158 -0.11 -9.98 -1.75
C THR A 158 1.13 -9.80 -0.89
N SER A 159 1.89 -10.86 -0.68
CA SER A 159 3.11 -10.82 0.12
C SER A 159 4.23 -11.70 -0.44
N SER A 160 5.44 -11.48 0.09
CA SER A 160 6.64 -12.30 -0.15
C SER A 160 6.84 -13.40 0.90
N GLU A 161 5.78 -13.86 1.57
CA GLU A 161 5.86 -14.76 2.72
C GLU A 161 6.47 -16.12 2.37
N GLU A 162 6.09 -16.71 1.23
CA GLU A 162 6.60 -18.02 0.81
C GLU A 162 8.08 -17.93 0.35
N SER A 163 8.42 -16.86 -0.35
CA SER A 163 9.78 -16.59 -0.83
C SER A 163 9.94 -15.11 -1.20
N SER A 164 11.12 -14.54 -1.01
CA SER A 164 11.47 -13.20 -1.50
C SER A 164 11.31 -13.06 -3.02
N MET A 165 11.40 -14.18 -3.75
CA MET A 165 11.28 -14.28 -5.21
C MET A 165 9.84 -14.52 -5.67
N GLU A 166 8.88 -14.68 -4.75
CA GLU A 166 7.49 -14.99 -5.06
C GLU A 166 6.55 -13.90 -4.59
N ARG A 167 5.37 -13.88 -5.18
CA ARG A 167 4.27 -13.00 -4.80
C ARG A 167 2.99 -13.82 -4.74
N ASN A 168 2.51 -14.05 -3.53
CA ASN A 168 1.36 -14.89 -3.28
C ASN A 168 0.22 -14.09 -2.69
N PRO A 169 -1.01 -14.23 -3.23
CA PRO A 169 -2.18 -13.57 -2.70
C PRO A 169 -2.74 -14.31 -1.48
N TYR A 170 -3.12 -13.53 -0.49
CA TYR A 170 -3.72 -13.99 0.77
C TYR A 170 -5.01 -13.25 1.07
N ARG A 171 -5.80 -13.81 1.94
CA ARG A 171 -6.83 -13.11 2.71
C ARG A 171 -6.62 -13.33 4.20
N ILE A 172 -7.05 -12.37 5.00
CA ILE A 172 -7.06 -12.43 6.47
C ILE A 172 -8.28 -11.69 7.00
N GLY A 173 -8.82 -12.12 8.12
CA GLY A 173 -9.90 -11.39 8.78
C GLY A 173 -9.45 -10.01 9.26
N LEU A 174 -10.36 -9.03 9.32
CA LEU A 174 -10.09 -7.70 9.88
C LEU A 174 -9.85 -7.71 11.40
N ASN A 175 -9.93 -8.87 12.03
CA ASN A 175 -9.48 -9.15 13.40
C ASN A 175 -8.04 -9.70 13.48
N GLY A 176 -7.38 -9.92 12.32
CA GLY A 176 -6.04 -10.50 12.21
C GLY A 176 -6.00 -12.02 12.29
N GLU A 177 -7.14 -12.70 12.19
CA GLU A 177 -7.25 -14.15 12.25
C GLU A 177 -7.67 -14.77 10.92
N GLY A 178 -7.55 -16.09 10.79
CA GLY A 178 -8.04 -16.82 9.62
C GLY A 178 -7.27 -16.56 8.33
N LYS A 179 -5.95 -16.28 8.42
CA LYS A 179 -5.08 -16.13 7.25
C LYS A 179 -5.18 -17.35 6.33
N THR A 180 -5.37 -17.10 5.04
CA THR A 180 -5.50 -18.14 4.01
C THR A 180 -4.69 -17.76 2.78
N LEU A 181 -3.81 -18.65 2.32
CA LEU A 181 -3.14 -18.56 1.02
C LEU A 181 -4.16 -18.90 -0.08
N LEU A 182 -4.30 -18.03 -1.08
CA LEU A 182 -5.31 -18.19 -2.14
C LEU A 182 -4.78 -18.88 -3.40
N CYS A 183 -3.49 -18.73 -3.68
CA CYS A 183 -2.82 -19.37 -4.80
C CYS A 183 -1.58 -20.10 -4.27
N PRO A 184 -1.62 -21.43 -4.12
CA PRO A 184 -0.50 -22.19 -3.54
C PRO A 184 0.61 -22.52 -4.54
N GLU A 185 0.41 -22.23 -5.83
CA GLU A 185 1.43 -22.45 -6.86
C GLU A 185 2.60 -21.48 -6.65
N ALA A 186 3.84 -22.01 -6.66
CA ALA A 186 5.06 -21.22 -6.49
C ALA A 186 5.29 -20.30 -7.69
N GLY A 187 5.52 -19.01 -7.47
CA GLY A 187 5.80 -18.04 -8.52
C GLY A 187 5.25 -16.65 -8.24
N TRP A 188 4.97 -15.93 -9.31
CA TRP A 188 4.48 -14.56 -9.24
C TRP A 188 3.01 -14.47 -9.65
N HIS A 189 2.17 -14.11 -8.69
CA HIS A 189 0.75 -13.87 -8.90
C HIS A 189 0.46 -12.37 -8.89
N ASP A 190 -0.19 -11.89 -9.95
CA ASP A 190 -0.73 -10.55 -10.09
C ASP A 190 -2.26 -10.69 -10.14
N VAL A 191 -2.96 -10.22 -9.11
CA VAL A 191 -4.36 -10.51 -8.91
C VAL A 191 -5.24 -9.28 -9.02
N GLN A 192 -6.38 -9.44 -9.67
CA GLN A 192 -7.40 -8.41 -9.84
C GLN A 192 -8.74 -8.90 -9.34
N TYR A 193 -9.25 -8.31 -8.27
CA TYR A 193 -10.52 -8.71 -7.66
C TYR A 193 -11.72 -8.04 -8.34
N SER A 194 -12.82 -8.81 -8.44
CA SER A 194 -14.13 -8.28 -8.79
C SER A 194 -14.67 -7.36 -7.69
N ARG A 195 -15.63 -6.48 -8.03
CA ARG A 195 -16.38 -5.77 -6.99
C ARG A 195 -17.06 -6.78 -6.07
N GLY A 196 -16.92 -6.64 -4.77
CA GLY A 196 -17.47 -7.57 -3.78
C GLY A 196 -16.67 -8.86 -3.60
N PHE A 197 -15.47 -8.96 -4.16
CA PHE A 197 -14.47 -9.99 -3.88
C PHE A 197 -14.90 -11.45 -4.07
N GLN A 198 -15.97 -11.71 -4.85
CA GLN A 198 -16.44 -13.09 -5.11
C GLN A 198 -15.49 -13.87 -6.01
N TYR A 199 -14.84 -13.17 -6.93
CA TYR A 199 -13.90 -13.73 -7.90
C TYR A 199 -12.69 -12.83 -8.04
N PHE A 200 -11.58 -13.42 -8.51
CA PHE A 200 -10.44 -12.66 -8.97
C PHE A 200 -9.82 -13.29 -10.20
N MET A 201 -9.22 -12.45 -11.03
CA MET A 201 -8.34 -12.87 -12.11
C MET A 201 -6.95 -13.01 -11.53
N ASP A 202 -6.33 -14.17 -11.78
CA ASP A 202 -4.96 -14.49 -11.41
C ASP A 202 -4.12 -14.53 -12.68
N ARG A 203 -3.16 -13.60 -12.80
CA ARG A 203 -2.09 -13.65 -13.79
C ARG A 203 -0.88 -14.28 -13.12
N TYR A 204 -0.72 -15.55 -13.32
CA TYR A 204 0.33 -16.36 -12.72
C TYR A 204 1.50 -16.56 -13.69
N SER A 205 2.72 -16.38 -13.22
CA SER A 205 3.95 -16.67 -13.96
C SER A 205 5.01 -17.28 -13.05
N TYR A 206 5.86 -18.10 -13.62
CA TYR A 206 7.03 -18.65 -12.96
C TYR A 206 8.19 -18.75 -13.92
N LEU A 207 9.38 -19.09 -13.41
CA LEU A 207 10.61 -19.07 -14.17
C LEU A 207 10.51 -19.94 -15.44
N ASN A 208 10.91 -19.38 -16.58
CA ASN A 208 10.89 -20.02 -17.91
C ASN A 208 9.51 -20.36 -18.48
N HIS A 209 8.42 -19.88 -17.84
CA HIS A 209 7.07 -20.11 -18.33
C HIS A 209 6.33 -18.80 -18.62
N PRO A 210 5.70 -18.68 -19.80
CA PRO A 210 4.78 -17.58 -20.07
C PRO A 210 3.62 -17.54 -19.09
N ALA A 211 3.11 -16.32 -18.82
CA ALA A 211 2.04 -16.15 -17.87
C ALA A 211 0.78 -16.94 -18.25
N LEU A 212 0.16 -17.55 -17.24
CA LEU A 212 -1.17 -18.16 -17.29
C LEU A 212 -2.18 -17.15 -16.74
N TYR A 213 -3.38 -17.12 -17.30
CA TYR A 213 -4.48 -16.28 -16.83
C TYR A 213 -5.65 -17.17 -16.43
N ALA A 214 -6.13 -17.02 -15.21
CA ALA A 214 -7.21 -17.81 -14.65
C ALA A 214 -8.20 -16.96 -13.86
N ILE A 215 -9.44 -17.47 -13.73
CA ILE A 215 -10.43 -16.97 -12.79
C ILE A 215 -10.49 -17.92 -11.61
N ARG A 216 -10.39 -17.37 -10.42
CA ARG A 216 -10.55 -18.08 -9.15
C ARG A 216 -11.67 -17.45 -8.33
N ASN A 217 -12.26 -18.23 -7.42
CA ASN A 217 -13.23 -17.70 -6.44
C ASN A 217 -12.52 -17.10 -5.22
N SER A 218 -13.27 -16.54 -4.30
CA SER A 218 -12.76 -15.90 -3.08
C SER A 218 -11.99 -16.83 -2.12
N SER A 219 -12.11 -18.14 -2.29
CA SER A 219 -11.33 -19.14 -1.54
C SER A 219 -10.08 -19.62 -2.28
N GLY A 220 -9.80 -19.10 -3.47
CA GLY A 220 -8.65 -19.48 -4.29
C GLY A 220 -8.88 -20.67 -5.23
N GLU A 221 -10.09 -21.28 -5.23
CA GLU A 221 -10.39 -22.41 -6.12
C GLU A 221 -10.42 -21.96 -7.58
N LEU A 222 -9.76 -22.71 -8.44
CA LEU A 222 -9.75 -22.49 -9.88
C LEU A 222 -11.12 -22.71 -10.49
N ILE A 223 -11.72 -21.68 -11.05
CA ILE A 223 -12.99 -21.75 -11.76
C ILE A 223 -12.76 -21.99 -13.26
N ARG A 224 -11.80 -21.27 -13.86
CA ARG A 224 -11.56 -21.35 -15.29
C ARG A 224 -10.19 -20.82 -15.66
N VAL A 225 -9.48 -21.54 -16.54
CA VAL A 225 -8.31 -21.02 -17.25
C VAL A 225 -8.79 -20.22 -18.45
N LEU A 226 -8.37 -18.96 -18.54
CA LEU A 226 -8.68 -18.07 -19.65
C LEU A 226 -7.64 -18.19 -20.76
N LYS A 227 -6.36 -18.27 -20.38
CA LYS A 227 -5.22 -18.37 -21.30
C LYS A 227 -4.09 -19.17 -20.65
N ASP A 228 -3.73 -20.29 -21.24
CA ASP A 228 -2.64 -21.15 -20.78
C ASP A 228 -1.31 -20.92 -21.54
N ASN A 229 -1.38 -20.19 -22.66
CA ASN A 229 -0.25 -19.89 -23.53
C ASN A 229 0.48 -21.14 -24.11
N HIS A 230 -0.19 -22.30 -24.18
CA HIS A 230 0.39 -23.55 -24.73
C HIS A 230 0.93 -23.35 -26.16
N ALA A 231 0.24 -22.60 -27.01
CA ALA A 231 0.70 -22.32 -28.37
C ALA A 231 2.04 -21.54 -28.36
N LEU A 232 2.18 -20.56 -27.44
CA LEU A 232 3.43 -19.82 -27.27
C LEU A 232 4.54 -20.73 -26.76
N ILE A 233 4.28 -21.54 -25.74
CA ILE A 233 5.24 -22.50 -25.18
C ILE A 233 5.76 -23.45 -26.26
N ASN A 234 4.86 -23.99 -27.11
CA ASN A 234 5.26 -24.85 -28.19
C ASN A 234 6.10 -24.14 -29.25
N LYS A 235 5.77 -22.88 -29.55
CA LYS A 235 6.56 -22.07 -30.48
C LYS A 235 7.94 -21.72 -29.92
N MET A 236 8.06 -21.46 -28.63
CA MET A 236 9.35 -21.20 -27.98
C MET A 236 10.31 -22.39 -28.08
N LYS A 237 9.81 -23.63 -28.16
CA LYS A 237 10.64 -24.84 -28.33
C LYS A 237 11.30 -24.91 -29.71
N GLU A 238 10.85 -24.15 -30.70
CA GLU A 238 11.45 -24.05 -32.03
C GLU A 238 12.74 -23.20 -32.04
N TYR A 239 13.01 -22.50 -30.92
CA TYR A 239 14.14 -21.60 -30.76
C TYR A 239 15.09 -22.15 -29.68
N GLU A 240 16.40 -21.96 -29.86
CA GLU A 240 17.41 -22.26 -28.86
C GLU A 240 17.45 -21.18 -27.78
N LEU A 241 16.46 -21.17 -26.88
CA LEU A 241 16.40 -20.24 -25.76
C LEU A 241 17.14 -20.83 -24.57
N SER A 242 18.05 -20.07 -23.98
CA SER A 242 18.65 -20.43 -22.70
C SER A 242 17.63 -20.33 -21.57
N SER A 243 17.64 -21.33 -20.69
CA SER A 243 16.84 -21.28 -19.46
C SER A 243 17.46 -20.30 -18.46
N MET A 244 16.61 -19.54 -17.78
CA MET A 244 17.01 -18.78 -16.59
C MET A 244 17.11 -19.72 -15.40
N GLU A 245 18.11 -19.49 -14.58
CA GLU A 245 18.35 -20.23 -13.33
C GLU A 245 18.45 -19.24 -12.17
N LEU A 246 17.88 -19.60 -11.03
CA LEU A 246 18.09 -18.85 -9.79
C LEU A 246 19.34 -19.39 -9.12
N ILE A 247 20.27 -18.49 -8.81
CA ILE A 247 21.50 -18.83 -8.08
C ILE A 247 21.53 -18.05 -6.78
N GLN A 248 22.08 -18.65 -5.74
CA GLN A 248 22.36 -18.00 -4.47
C GLN A 248 23.83 -17.61 -4.43
N VAL A 249 24.10 -16.34 -4.14
CA VAL A 249 25.45 -15.83 -3.97
C VAL A 249 25.56 -15.23 -2.58
N PRO A 250 26.30 -15.85 -1.66
CA PRO A 250 26.46 -15.30 -0.32
C PRO A 250 27.23 -13.97 -0.39
N ASN A 251 26.81 -12.98 0.42
CA ASN A 251 27.55 -11.75 0.59
C ASN A 251 28.75 -11.96 1.56
N GLU A 252 29.55 -10.92 1.78
CA GLU A 252 30.70 -10.98 2.70
C GLU A 252 30.28 -11.28 4.17
N ALA A 253 29.05 -11.00 4.56
CA ALA A 253 28.51 -11.32 5.86
C ALA A 253 27.94 -12.74 5.95
N GLY A 254 27.83 -13.45 4.82
CA GLY A 254 27.30 -14.82 4.73
C GLY A 254 25.78 -14.90 4.55
N ASP A 255 25.10 -13.77 4.34
CA ASP A 255 23.68 -13.76 4.00
C ASP A 255 23.46 -14.25 2.56
N GLN A 256 22.35 -14.94 2.30
CA GLN A 256 21.98 -15.53 1.00
C GLN A 256 20.75 -14.87 0.41
#